data_cac2874a5463d7be295edb1154c60e69
#
_entry.id   cac2874a5463d7be295edb1154c60e69
#
_cell.length_a   1.000
_cell.length_b   1.000
_cell.length_c   1.000
_cell.angle_alpha   90.00
_cell.angle_beta   90.00
_cell.angle_gamma   90.00
#
_symmetry.space_group_name_H-M   'P 1'
#
loop_
_entity.id
_entity.type
_entity.pdbx_description
1 polymer ?
#
loop_
_entity_poly.entity_id
_entity_poly.type
_entity_poly.pdbx_seq_one_letter_code
_entity_poly.pdbx_strand_id
1 'polypeptide(L)'
;MLWDALTEKPNGEISIVFRRNAEGKTYMARQYHKIPLQLLKAHYYDVDGTAIVYSLNPAGGILQHDRLLTEIECEAGADAIFTTPGNNKYYRMDDDCAKVWNRLYVHSGGILEYLPEHNVPFADSTVYQDNEFRVEKGGVLFAADMVTAGRVASGERFDYTHYASRTRIFIDGELALYDNCSLKPSEEDLLQTGLLDGYQTNGSLYVDRKSVV
;
A
#
# COMPACT_ATOMS: atom_id res chain seq x y z
N MET A 1 4.82 11.60 18.07
CA MET A 1 3.43 11.40 17.55
C MET A 1 3.40 10.17 16.66
N LEU A 2 2.27 9.48 16.55
CA LEU A 2 2.09 8.23 15.80
C LEU A 2 2.53 8.31 14.33
N TRP A 3 2.51 9.49 13.77
CA TRP A 3 2.69 9.79 12.36
C TRP A 3 3.95 10.61 12.04
N ASP A 4 4.90 10.70 12.96
CA ASP A 4 6.13 11.42 12.67
C ASP A 4 6.87 10.73 11.54
N ALA A 5 7.00 11.47 10.46
CA ALA A 5 7.59 11.01 9.22
C ALA A 5 8.95 10.35 9.47
N LEU A 6 9.13 9.16 8.90
CA LEU A 6 10.43 8.51 8.65
C LEU A 6 11.63 9.04 9.45
N THR A 7 11.47 9.17 10.77
CA THR A 7 12.62 9.38 11.66
C THR A 7 13.39 8.09 11.87
N GLU A 8 12.75 6.95 11.56
CA GLU A 8 13.33 5.62 11.65
C GLU A 8 13.80 5.15 10.27
N LYS A 9 14.97 4.56 10.22
CA LYS A 9 15.53 3.99 8.99
C LYS A 9 14.78 2.70 8.64
N PRO A 10 14.30 2.52 7.38
CA PRO A 10 13.66 1.29 6.98
C PRO A 10 14.63 0.10 7.03
N ASN A 11 14.13 -1.04 7.52
CA ASN A 11 14.86 -2.30 7.53
C ASN A 11 14.45 -3.23 6.36
N GLY A 12 13.30 -2.97 5.70
CA GLY A 12 12.90 -3.55 4.42
C GLY A 12 12.48 -2.45 3.45
N GLU A 13 12.87 -2.57 2.18
CA GLU A 13 12.68 -1.47 1.22
C GLU A 13 12.43 -1.97 -0.20
N ILE A 14 11.56 -1.28 -0.92
CA ILE A 14 11.38 -1.36 -2.36
C ILE A 14 11.46 0.04 -2.92
N SER A 15 12.23 0.22 -4.00
CA SER A 15 12.26 1.44 -4.80
C SER A 15 12.23 1.10 -6.28
N ILE A 16 11.26 1.67 -7.02
CA ILE A 16 11.03 1.40 -8.44
C ILE A 16 10.83 2.71 -9.17
N VAL A 17 11.40 2.80 -10.38
CA VAL A 17 11.05 3.81 -11.37
C VAL A 17 10.53 3.11 -12.61
N PHE A 18 9.29 3.35 -12.97
CA PHE A 18 8.68 2.87 -14.22
C PHE A 18 8.89 3.91 -15.33
N ARG A 19 9.32 3.42 -16.48
CA ARG A 19 9.53 4.23 -17.69
C ARG A 19 9.00 3.49 -18.91
N ARG A 20 8.48 4.23 -19.89
CA ARG A 20 8.06 3.68 -21.18
C ARG A 20 9.17 3.84 -22.21
N ASN A 21 9.48 2.77 -22.96
CA ASN A 21 10.46 2.80 -24.04
C ASN A 21 9.84 3.28 -25.37
N ALA A 22 10.67 3.45 -26.39
CA ALA A 22 10.24 3.91 -27.71
C ALA A 22 9.26 2.92 -28.43
N GLU A 23 9.28 1.65 -28.03
CA GLU A 23 8.38 0.61 -28.55
C GLU A 23 7.02 0.57 -27.83
N GLY A 24 6.79 1.50 -26.90
CA GLY A 24 5.53 1.59 -26.15
C GLY A 24 5.43 0.64 -24.97
N LYS A 25 6.52 0.02 -24.52
CA LYS A 25 6.55 -0.91 -23.40
C LYS A 25 7.08 -0.24 -22.14
N THR A 26 6.35 -0.35 -21.04
CA THR A 26 6.80 0.09 -19.71
C THR A 26 7.78 -0.92 -19.12
N TYR A 27 8.81 -0.46 -18.44
CA TYR A 27 9.81 -1.29 -17.78
C TYR A 27 10.30 -0.63 -16.49
N MET A 28 10.92 -1.41 -15.60
CA MET A 28 11.58 -0.88 -14.40
C MET A 28 12.94 -0.31 -14.77
N ALA A 29 13.02 1.03 -14.98
CA ALA A 29 14.25 1.74 -15.35
C ALA A 29 15.24 1.78 -14.18
N ARG A 30 14.75 1.81 -12.96
CA ARG A 30 15.49 1.62 -11.72
C ARG A 30 14.70 0.70 -10.83
N GLN A 31 15.38 -0.24 -10.17
CA GLN A 31 14.77 -1.12 -9.20
C GLN A 31 15.76 -1.44 -8.09
N TYR A 32 15.27 -1.42 -6.87
CA TYR A 32 16.01 -1.81 -5.69
C TYR A 32 15.06 -2.51 -4.73
N HIS A 33 15.54 -3.52 -4.05
CA HIS A 33 14.84 -4.09 -2.91
C HIS A 33 15.81 -4.53 -1.82
N LYS A 34 15.33 -4.50 -0.60
CA LYS A 34 16.01 -4.96 0.60
C LYS A 34 15.07 -5.88 1.36
N ILE A 35 15.56 -7.08 1.73
CA ILE A 35 14.79 -8.03 2.52
C ILE A 35 14.29 -7.37 3.84
N PRO A 36 13.08 -7.74 4.32
CA PRO A 36 12.27 -8.88 3.89
C PRO A 36 11.45 -8.65 2.60
N LEU A 37 11.51 -7.49 1.98
CA LEU A 37 10.79 -7.22 0.75
C LEU A 37 11.61 -7.66 -0.48
N GLN A 38 10.94 -8.20 -1.48
CA GLN A 38 11.53 -8.63 -2.73
C GLN A 38 10.65 -8.26 -3.93
N LEU A 39 11.28 -7.80 -5.02
CA LEU A 39 10.62 -7.54 -6.29
C LEU A 39 10.75 -8.72 -7.22
N LEU A 40 9.66 -9.06 -7.92
CA LEU A 40 9.71 -9.94 -9.07
C LEU A 40 9.98 -9.15 -10.36
N LYS A 41 10.35 -9.87 -11.42
CA LYS A 41 10.48 -9.29 -12.77
C LYS A 41 9.11 -8.80 -13.24
N ALA A 42 9.09 -7.76 -14.05
CA ALA A 42 7.87 -7.30 -14.69
C ALA A 42 7.30 -8.37 -15.63
N HIS A 43 5.98 -8.57 -15.53
CA HIS A 43 5.18 -9.41 -16.40
C HIS A 43 4.37 -8.53 -17.36
N TYR A 44 4.00 -9.08 -18.50
CA TYR A 44 3.23 -8.40 -19.54
C TYR A 44 2.22 -9.39 -20.09
N TYR A 45 0.94 -9.13 -19.88
CA TYR A 45 -0.14 -10.00 -20.33
C TYR A 45 -0.81 -9.46 -21.58
N ASP A 46 -0.81 -8.14 -21.75
CA ASP A 46 -1.46 -7.45 -22.84
C ASP A 46 -0.46 -6.84 -23.85
N VAL A 47 -0.97 -6.50 -25.02
CA VAL A 47 -0.17 -5.90 -26.11
C VAL A 47 0.11 -4.41 -25.93
N ASP A 48 -0.53 -3.76 -24.96
CA ASP A 48 -0.42 -2.34 -24.67
C ASP A 48 0.90 -1.95 -23.99
N GLY A 49 1.64 -2.95 -23.49
CA GLY A 49 2.93 -2.78 -22.86
C GLY A 49 2.92 -2.38 -21.40
N THR A 50 1.76 -2.52 -20.72
CA THR A 50 1.61 -2.31 -19.28
C THR A 50 2.51 -3.26 -18.49
N ALA A 51 3.31 -2.75 -17.55
CA ALA A 51 4.17 -3.54 -16.70
C ALA A 51 3.44 -3.98 -15.43
N ILE A 52 3.33 -5.28 -15.19
CA ILE A 52 2.76 -5.83 -13.96
C ILE A 52 3.90 -6.33 -13.07
N VAL A 53 4.03 -5.74 -11.87
CA VAL A 53 5.11 -6.05 -10.93
C VAL A 53 4.53 -6.54 -9.61
N TYR A 54 5.05 -7.65 -9.15
CA TYR A 54 4.70 -8.23 -7.85
C TYR A 54 5.80 -7.96 -6.83
N SER A 55 5.39 -7.56 -5.64
CA SER A 55 6.26 -7.57 -4.47
C SER A 55 5.94 -8.76 -3.57
N LEU A 56 6.98 -9.37 -3.02
CA LEU A 56 6.88 -10.48 -2.09
C LEU A 56 7.46 -10.11 -0.74
N ASN A 57 6.93 -10.73 0.32
CA ASN A 57 7.62 -10.89 1.58
C ASN A 57 7.92 -12.38 1.79
N PRO A 58 9.13 -12.89 1.44
CA PRO A 58 9.50 -14.31 1.59
C PRO A 58 9.50 -14.80 3.03
N ALA A 59 9.51 -13.91 4.04
CA ALA A 59 9.36 -14.28 5.44
C ALA A 59 7.94 -14.75 5.79
N GLY A 60 7.00 -14.61 4.85
CA GLY A 60 5.62 -15.06 4.99
C GLY A 60 4.70 -14.06 5.72
N GLY A 61 5.23 -13.02 6.35
CA GLY A 61 4.47 -11.96 7.02
C GLY A 61 5.38 -10.91 7.63
N ILE A 62 4.76 -9.94 8.28
CA ILE A 62 5.38 -8.75 8.86
C ILE A 62 5.40 -8.92 10.38
N LEU A 63 6.54 -8.62 10.99
CA LEU A 63 6.81 -8.83 12.41
C LEU A 63 6.93 -7.49 13.15
N GLN A 64 6.94 -7.55 14.47
CA GLN A 64 7.33 -6.40 15.29
C GLN A 64 8.73 -5.90 14.89
N HIS A 65 8.99 -4.62 15.03
CA HIS A 65 10.21 -3.92 14.58
C HIS A 65 10.38 -3.85 13.06
N ASP A 66 9.49 -4.42 12.25
CA ASP A 66 9.55 -4.19 10.80
C ASP A 66 9.23 -2.73 10.48
N ARG A 67 10.10 -2.15 9.66
CA ARG A 67 10.05 -0.77 9.16
C ARG A 67 10.17 -0.86 7.65
N LEU A 68 9.02 -0.95 6.97
CA LEU A 68 8.95 -1.27 5.55
C LEU A 68 8.64 -0.03 4.72
N LEU A 69 9.44 0.23 3.71
CA LEU A 69 9.25 1.35 2.78
C LEU A 69 9.03 0.83 1.36
N THR A 70 7.98 1.31 0.70
CA THR A 70 7.76 1.13 -0.73
C THR A 70 7.71 2.49 -1.40
N GLU A 71 8.63 2.72 -2.32
CA GLU A 71 8.70 3.93 -3.15
C GLU A 71 8.51 3.57 -4.62
N ILE A 72 7.55 4.18 -5.28
CA ILE A 72 7.25 3.95 -6.69
C ILE A 72 7.13 5.29 -7.40
N GLU A 73 7.92 5.46 -8.45
CA GLU A 73 7.83 6.58 -9.38
C GLU A 73 7.36 6.06 -10.74
N CYS A 74 6.25 6.61 -11.24
CA CYS A 74 5.71 6.31 -12.56
C CYS A 74 5.94 7.51 -13.47
N GLU A 75 6.94 7.43 -14.35
CA GLU A 75 7.30 8.51 -15.26
C GLU A 75 6.23 8.74 -16.34
N ALA A 76 6.34 9.88 -17.01
CA ALA A 76 5.42 10.27 -18.09
C ALA A 76 5.30 9.18 -19.17
N GLY A 77 4.06 8.81 -19.50
CA GLY A 77 3.74 7.77 -20.48
C GLY A 77 3.94 6.34 -20.02
N ALA A 78 4.51 6.12 -18.83
CA ALA A 78 4.57 4.77 -18.25
C ALA A 78 3.18 4.31 -17.78
N ASP A 79 2.92 3.02 -17.88
CA ASP A 79 1.69 2.36 -17.46
C ASP A 79 2.04 1.10 -16.68
N ALA A 80 1.74 1.07 -15.38
CA ALA A 80 2.19 0.04 -14.50
C ALA A 80 1.14 -0.39 -13.46
N ILE A 81 1.12 -1.68 -13.16
CA ILE A 81 0.37 -2.27 -12.07
C ILE A 81 1.38 -2.80 -11.05
N PHE A 82 1.24 -2.38 -9.79
CA PHE A 82 1.99 -2.91 -8.66
C PHE A 82 1.04 -3.60 -7.70
N THR A 83 1.34 -4.86 -7.37
CA THR A 83 0.49 -5.69 -6.52
C THR A 83 1.31 -6.66 -5.67
N THR A 84 0.64 -7.42 -4.80
CA THR A 84 1.21 -8.53 -4.04
C THR A 84 0.51 -9.84 -4.43
N PRO A 85 1.19 -10.99 -4.43
CA PRO A 85 0.58 -12.26 -4.84
C PRO A 85 -0.31 -12.88 -3.76
N GLY A 86 -0.42 -12.24 -2.61
CA GLY A 86 -1.26 -12.67 -1.50
C GLY A 86 -1.28 -11.64 -0.39
N ASN A 87 -2.10 -11.90 0.62
CA ASN A 87 -2.36 -10.99 1.72
C ASN A 87 -1.10 -10.60 2.51
N ASN A 88 -1.04 -9.35 2.94
CA ASN A 88 -0.04 -8.84 3.88
C ASN A 88 -0.43 -9.28 5.30
N LYS A 89 0.25 -10.26 5.83
CA LYS A 89 -0.02 -10.82 7.16
C LYS A 89 0.81 -10.08 8.19
N TYR A 90 0.19 -9.57 9.23
CA TYR A 90 0.88 -8.95 10.37
C TYR A 90 0.81 -9.90 11.55
N TYR A 91 1.94 -10.50 11.90
CA TYR A 91 2.01 -11.49 12.96
C TYR A 91 1.88 -10.84 14.35
N ARG A 92 1.67 -11.68 15.36
CA ARG A 92 1.63 -11.27 16.76
C ARG A 92 2.85 -10.43 17.14
N MET A 93 2.65 -9.40 17.95
CA MET A 93 3.66 -8.46 18.41
C MET A 93 3.54 -8.28 19.92
N ASP A 94 4.64 -8.53 20.65
CA ASP A 94 4.62 -8.56 22.11
C ASP A 94 5.06 -7.21 22.72
N ASP A 95 5.98 -6.47 22.10
CA ASP A 95 6.62 -5.27 22.71
C ASP A 95 6.80 -4.07 21.76
N ASP A 96 6.56 -4.22 20.46
CA ASP A 96 6.64 -3.12 19.47
C ASP A 96 5.57 -3.30 18.38
N CYS A 97 5.67 -2.54 17.33
CA CYS A 97 4.74 -2.49 16.21
C CYS A 97 5.46 -2.69 14.87
N ALA A 98 4.70 -2.94 13.83
CA ALA A 98 5.15 -2.77 12.45
C ALA A 98 4.80 -1.38 11.93
N LYS A 99 5.71 -0.78 11.15
CA LYS A 99 5.47 0.47 10.44
C LYS A 99 5.69 0.26 8.94
N VAL A 100 4.74 0.71 8.15
CA VAL A 100 4.73 0.58 6.69
C VAL A 100 4.54 1.94 6.07
N TRP A 101 5.41 2.31 5.16
CA TRP A 101 5.32 3.55 4.39
C TRP A 101 5.23 3.25 2.91
N ASN A 102 4.23 3.83 2.26
CA ASN A 102 4.06 3.77 0.81
C ASN A 102 4.15 5.18 0.24
N ARG A 103 5.08 5.41 -0.65
CA ARG A 103 5.37 6.70 -1.29
C ARG A 103 5.25 6.51 -2.80
N LEU A 104 4.19 7.06 -3.38
CA LEU A 104 3.94 6.95 -4.80
C LEU A 104 4.04 8.33 -5.45
N TYR A 105 4.68 8.39 -6.60
CA TYR A 105 4.77 9.58 -7.43
C TYR A 105 4.36 9.23 -8.85
N VAL A 106 3.35 9.92 -9.38
CA VAL A 106 2.82 9.71 -10.73
C VAL A 106 2.96 11.01 -11.51
N HIS A 107 3.83 10.97 -12.53
CA HIS A 107 4.04 12.11 -13.42
C HIS A 107 2.87 12.30 -14.39
N SER A 108 2.77 13.50 -14.95
CA SER A 108 1.79 13.82 -15.99
C SER A 108 1.86 12.82 -17.16
N GLY A 109 0.72 12.21 -17.50
CA GLY A 109 0.63 11.16 -18.51
C GLY A 109 1.08 9.76 -18.08
N GLY A 110 1.55 9.59 -16.84
CA GLY A 110 1.78 8.28 -16.22
C GLY A 110 0.48 7.67 -15.69
N ILE A 111 0.39 6.35 -15.70
CA ILE A 111 -0.73 5.57 -15.13
C ILE A 111 -0.15 4.57 -14.14
N LEU A 112 -0.59 4.63 -12.90
CA LEU A 112 -0.19 3.69 -11.84
C LEU A 112 -1.41 3.08 -11.18
N GLU A 113 -1.49 1.76 -11.20
CA GLU A 113 -2.41 0.97 -10.40
C GLU A 113 -1.65 0.36 -9.23
N TYR A 114 -1.88 0.85 -8.02
CA TYR A 114 -1.31 0.33 -6.77
C TYR A 114 -2.39 -0.49 -6.05
N LEU A 115 -2.36 -1.79 -6.26
CA LEU A 115 -3.40 -2.72 -5.86
C LEU A 115 -2.84 -3.87 -5.01
N PRO A 116 -2.27 -3.61 -3.81
CA PRO A 116 -1.84 -4.67 -2.92
C PRO A 116 -3.05 -5.48 -2.42
N GLU A 117 -2.83 -6.75 -2.10
CA GLU A 117 -3.81 -7.60 -1.44
C GLU A 117 -4.08 -7.12 0.00
N HIS A 118 -5.08 -7.71 0.63
CA HIS A 118 -5.57 -7.30 1.95
C HIS A 118 -4.50 -7.32 3.04
N ASN A 119 -4.57 -6.35 3.92
CA ASN A 119 -3.89 -6.35 5.20
C ASN A 119 -4.66 -7.24 6.18
N VAL A 120 -3.99 -8.24 6.73
CA VAL A 120 -4.57 -9.22 7.67
C VAL A 120 -3.84 -9.12 9.00
N PRO A 121 -4.30 -8.29 9.94
CA PRO A 121 -3.71 -8.20 11.27
C PRO A 121 -4.13 -9.44 12.08
N PHE A 122 -3.14 -10.20 12.60
CA PHE A 122 -3.36 -11.34 13.48
C PHE A 122 -3.62 -10.87 14.91
N ALA A 123 -4.07 -11.77 15.77
CA ALA A 123 -4.24 -11.47 17.18
C ALA A 123 -2.98 -10.83 17.78
N ASP A 124 -3.16 -9.84 18.64
CA ASP A 124 -2.12 -9.08 19.35
C ASP A 124 -1.16 -8.29 18.42
N SER A 125 -1.48 -8.08 17.13
CA SER A 125 -0.65 -7.25 16.25
C SER A 125 -0.94 -5.76 16.40
N THR A 126 0.10 -4.94 16.18
CA THR A 126 0.03 -3.47 16.15
C THR A 126 0.68 -2.94 14.87
N VAL A 127 -0.10 -2.23 14.06
CA VAL A 127 0.31 -1.80 12.72
C VAL A 127 0.05 -0.33 12.51
N TYR A 128 1.03 0.37 11.98
CA TYR A 128 0.91 1.74 11.52
C TYR A 128 1.32 1.83 10.05
N GLN A 129 0.38 2.19 9.19
CA GLN A 129 0.59 2.37 7.75
C GLN A 129 0.41 3.84 7.36
N ASP A 130 1.36 4.39 6.63
CA ASP A 130 1.32 5.77 6.13
C ASP A 130 1.52 5.80 4.62
N ASN A 131 0.46 6.12 3.90
CA ASN A 131 0.41 6.24 2.46
C ASN A 131 0.50 7.71 2.06
N GLU A 132 1.45 8.06 1.22
CA GLU A 132 1.55 9.39 0.62
C GLU A 132 1.67 9.25 -0.89
N PHE A 133 0.67 9.72 -1.60
CA PHE A 133 0.56 9.62 -3.04
C PHE A 133 0.59 11.03 -3.64
N ARG A 134 1.49 11.25 -4.58
CA ARG A 134 1.66 12.52 -5.28
C ARG A 134 1.41 12.30 -6.76
N VAL A 135 0.42 13.01 -7.29
CA VAL A 135 0.00 12.90 -8.67
C VAL A 135 0.12 14.26 -9.34
N GLU A 136 0.85 14.34 -10.42
CA GLU A 136 0.86 15.53 -11.28
C GLU A 136 -0.42 15.61 -12.11
N LYS A 137 -0.84 16.81 -12.45
CA LYS A 137 -2.00 17.02 -13.32
C LYS A 137 -1.83 16.27 -14.65
N GLY A 138 -2.79 15.38 -14.94
CA GLY A 138 -2.74 14.49 -16.10
C GLY A 138 -2.10 13.13 -15.82
N GLY A 139 -1.54 12.91 -14.64
CA GLY A 139 -1.25 11.58 -14.14
C GLY A 139 -2.53 10.86 -13.72
N VAL A 140 -2.51 9.54 -13.70
CA VAL A 140 -3.64 8.69 -13.29
C VAL A 140 -3.20 7.73 -12.21
N LEU A 141 -3.91 7.74 -11.07
CA LEU A 141 -3.67 6.83 -9.96
C LEU A 141 -4.96 6.04 -9.66
N PHE A 142 -4.80 4.71 -9.57
CA PHE A 142 -5.72 3.82 -8.87
C PHE A 142 -4.98 3.24 -7.68
N ALA A 143 -5.48 3.42 -6.46
CA ALA A 143 -4.84 2.89 -5.28
C ALA A 143 -5.87 2.25 -4.34
N ALA A 144 -5.61 1.03 -3.90
CA ALA A 144 -6.45 0.33 -2.95
C ALA A 144 -5.76 0.17 -1.60
N ASP A 145 -6.52 0.30 -0.52
CA ASP A 145 -6.12 -0.06 0.84
C ASP A 145 -7.26 -0.85 1.50
N MET A 146 -6.97 -2.08 1.88
CA MET A 146 -7.97 -3.00 2.41
C MET A 146 -7.46 -3.68 3.67
N VAL A 147 -8.29 -3.75 4.72
CA VAL A 147 -7.99 -4.45 5.96
C VAL A 147 -9.11 -5.41 6.33
N THR A 148 -8.74 -6.60 6.80
CA THR A 148 -9.68 -7.60 7.29
C THR A 148 -9.78 -7.60 8.80
N ALA A 149 -10.82 -8.26 9.33
CA ALA A 149 -11.01 -8.45 10.77
C ALA A 149 -9.95 -9.36 11.44
N GLY A 150 -8.99 -9.88 10.69
CA GLY A 150 -8.00 -10.84 11.15
C GLY A 150 -8.09 -12.17 10.40
N ARG A 151 -7.59 -13.26 11.00
CA ARG A 151 -7.68 -14.62 10.44
C ARG A 151 -9.06 -15.24 10.71
N VAL A 152 -10.08 -14.72 10.11
CA VAL A 152 -11.48 -15.12 10.37
C VAL A 152 -11.70 -16.64 10.22
N ALA A 153 -11.09 -17.25 9.21
CA ALA A 153 -11.16 -18.70 8.99
C ALA A 153 -10.48 -19.52 10.10
N SER A 154 -9.61 -18.90 10.91
CA SER A 154 -8.94 -19.49 12.06
C SER A 154 -9.61 -19.12 13.39
N GLY A 155 -10.77 -18.42 13.34
CA GLY A 155 -11.52 -18.00 14.52
C GLY A 155 -11.08 -16.66 15.11
N GLU A 156 -10.09 -15.98 14.55
CA GLU A 156 -9.65 -14.64 14.98
C GLU A 156 -10.48 -13.56 14.29
N ARG A 157 -11.12 -12.72 15.10
CA ARG A 157 -11.94 -11.63 14.60
C ARG A 157 -11.83 -10.40 15.49
N PHE A 158 -11.12 -9.36 15.01
CA PHE A 158 -10.85 -8.15 15.76
C PHE A 158 -10.04 -8.39 17.04
N ASP A 159 -9.12 -9.38 17.00
CA ASP A 159 -8.27 -9.73 18.14
C ASP A 159 -6.91 -9.00 18.11
N TYR A 160 -6.67 -8.17 17.09
CA TYR A 160 -5.47 -7.33 17.01
C TYR A 160 -5.54 -6.14 17.98
N THR A 161 -4.36 -5.67 18.41
CA THR A 161 -4.27 -4.56 19.36
C THR A 161 -4.63 -3.23 18.71
N HIS A 162 -4.05 -2.93 17.55
CA HIS A 162 -4.30 -1.68 16.83
C HIS A 162 -3.93 -1.81 15.35
N TYR A 163 -4.81 -1.41 14.48
CA TYR A 163 -4.51 -1.16 13.07
C TYR A 163 -4.82 0.30 12.74
N ALA A 164 -3.81 1.03 12.29
CA ALA A 164 -3.99 2.41 11.86
C ALA A 164 -3.40 2.60 10.46
N SER A 165 -4.19 3.17 9.55
CA SER A 165 -3.77 3.55 8.20
C SER A 165 -4.13 5.00 7.94
N ARG A 166 -3.17 5.76 7.43
CA ARG A 166 -3.37 7.14 6.99
C ARG A 166 -3.02 7.24 5.51
N THR A 167 -3.91 7.80 4.71
CA THR A 167 -3.67 8.07 3.29
C THR A 167 -3.79 9.57 3.01
N ARG A 168 -2.77 10.10 2.34
CA ARG A 168 -2.70 11.48 1.88
C ARG A 168 -2.44 11.48 0.38
N ILE A 169 -3.31 12.13 -0.39
CA ILE A 169 -3.15 12.29 -1.83
C ILE A 169 -2.96 13.77 -2.13
N PHE A 170 -1.87 14.07 -2.82
CA PHE A 170 -1.53 15.41 -3.28
C PHE A 170 -1.63 15.45 -4.80
N ILE A 171 -2.31 16.49 -5.31
CA ILE A 171 -2.40 16.77 -6.75
C ILE A 171 -1.72 18.11 -7.00
N ASP A 172 -0.70 18.12 -7.86
CA ASP A 172 0.14 19.29 -8.12
C ASP A 172 0.70 19.94 -6.82
N GLY A 173 1.00 19.12 -5.82
CA GLY A 173 1.53 19.56 -4.54
C GLY A 173 0.49 20.00 -3.51
N GLU A 174 -0.77 20.16 -3.90
CA GLU A 174 -1.87 20.50 -2.99
C GLU A 174 -2.53 19.24 -2.42
N LEU A 175 -2.83 19.24 -1.11
CA LEU A 175 -3.52 18.13 -0.45
C LEU A 175 -4.97 18.04 -0.96
N ALA A 176 -5.26 17.02 -1.75
CA ALA A 176 -6.58 16.76 -2.33
C ALA A 176 -7.43 15.81 -1.47
N LEU A 177 -6.79 14.84 -0.80
CA LEU A 177 -7.47 13.86 0.04
C LEU A 177 -6.64 13.57 1.29
N TYR A 178 -7.32 13.50 2.43
CA TYR A 178 -6.82 12.98 3.69
C TYR A 178 -7.80 11.96 4.24
N ASP A 179 -7.37 10.71 4.35
CA ASP A 179 -8.12 9.63 4.97
C ASP A 179 -7.32 9.07 6.15
N ASN A 180 -8.01 8.72 7.23
CA ASN A 180 -7.39 8.18 8.43
C ASN A 180 -8.30 7.16 9.08
N CYS A 181 -7.90 5.90 9.00
CA CYS A 181 -8.56 4.77 9.63
C CYS A 181 -7.76 4.36 10.87
N SER A 182 -8.42 4.22 12.01
CA SER A 182 -7.81 3.75 13.25
C SER A 182 -8.77 2.79 13.93
N LEU A 183 -8.40 1.53 14.02
CA LEU A 183 -9.23 0.45 14.55
C LEU A 183 -8.57 -0.12 15.81
N LYS A 184 -9.23 0.04 16.95
CA LYS A 184 -8.78 -0.44 18.26
C LYS A 184 -9.88 -1.30 18.89
N PRO A 185 -9.94 -2.58 18.61
CA PRO A 185 -11.04 -3.46 19.05
C PRO A 185 -11.27 -3.48 20.56
N SER A 186 -10.22 -3.26 21.36
CA SER A 186 -10.34 -3.21 22.84
C SER A 186 -10.97 -1.93 23.37
N GLU A 187 -10.99 -0.85 22.58
CA GLU A 187 -11.52 0.46 22.97
C GLU A 187 -12.88 0.76 22.34
N GLU A 188 -13.21 0.07 21.24
CA GLU A 188 -14.38 0.37 20.39
C GLU A 188 -15.12 -0.91 20.00
N ASP A 189 -16.45 -0.89 20.01
CA ASP A 189 -17.25 -1.94 19.36
C ASP A 189 -17.27 -1.70 17.85
N LEU A 190 -16.31 -2.32 17.15
CA LEU A 190 -16.16 -2.17 15.70
C LEU A 190 -17.36 -2.72 14.90
N LEU A 191 -18.21 -3.55 15.51
CA LEU A 191 -19.36 -4.14 14.82
C LEU A 191 -20.61 -3.26 14.86
N GLN A 192 -20.59 -2.16 15.61
CA GLN A 192 -21.72 -1.26 15.68
C GLN A 192 -21.98 -0.55 14.33
N THR A 193 -23.26 -0.16 14.16
CA THR A 193 -23.69 0.64 13.00
C THR A 193 -22.92 1.97 12.93
N GLY A 194 -22.41 2.27 11.75
CA GLY A 194 -21.59 3.48 11.51
C GLY A 194 -20.09 3.24 11.58
N LEU A 195 -19.64 2.06 12.04
CA LEU A 195 -18.26 1.58 11.88
C LEU A 195 -18.23 0.45 10.85
N LEU A 196 -18.08 -0.81 11.25
CA LEU A 196 -18.02 -1.94 10.30
C LEU A 196 -19.35 -2.67 10.12
N ASP A 197 -20.39 -2.34 10.90
CA ASP A 197 -21.76 -2.84 10.78
C ASP A 197 -21.86 -4.37 10.54
N GLY A 198 -21.05 -5.14 11.26
CA GLY A 198 -20.97 -6.60 11.11
C GLY A 198 -20.10 -7.12 9.97
N TYR A 199 -19.60 -6.26 9.09
CA TYR A 199 -18.66 -6.64 8.04
C TYR A 199 -17.28 -7.00 8.61
N GLN A 200 -16.51 -7.76 7.83
CA GLN A 200 -15.20 -8.29 8.23
C GLN A 200 -14.05 -7.70 7.42
N THR A 201 -14.36 -6.81 6.51
CA THR A 201 -13.38 -6.15 5.66
C THR A 201 -13.79 -4.69 5.49
N ASN A 202 -12.82 -3.82 5.65
CA ASN A 202 -12.91 -2.42 5.28
C ASN A 202 -11.96 -2.18 4.10
N GLY A 203 -12.40 -1.43 3.10
CA GLY A 203 -11.57 -1.13 1.95
C GLY A 203 -11.88 0.24 1.36
N SER A 204 -10.82 0.94 0.99
CA SER A 204 -10.87 2.20 0.25
C SER A 204 -10.26 2.00 -1.12
N LEU A 205 -10.91 2.53 -2.14
CA LEU A 205 -10.38 2.65 -3.49
C LEU A 205 -10.30 4.13 -3.85
N TYR A 206 -9.10 4.60 -4.07
CA TYR A 206 -8.82 5.98 -4.49
C TYR A 206 -8.58 5.99 -5.99
N VAL A 207 -9.32 6.83 -6.69
CA VAL A 207 -9.18 6.99 -8.14
C VAL A 207 -9.04 8.47 -8.45
N ASP A 208 -7.91 8.85 -9.02
CA ASP A 208 -7.72 10.17 -9.57
C ASP A 208 -7.53 10.08 -11.09
N ARG A 209 -8.51 10.62 -11.81
CA ARG A 209 -8.47 10.82 -13.24
C ARG A 209 -9.09 12.17 -13.56
N LYS A 210 -8.28 13.20 -13.61
CA LYS A 210 -8.79 14.48 -14.12
C LYS A 210 -8.90 14.40 -15.64
N SER A 211 -10.13 14.20 -16.15
CA SER A 211 -10.41 14.32 -17.56
C SER A 211 -9.99 15.72 -18.04
N VAL A 212 -9.12 15.77 -19.03
CA VAL A 212 -8.91 16.99 -19.82
C VAL A 212 -10.20 17.21 -20.62
N VAL A 213 -11.00 18.19 -20.22
CA VAL A 213 -12.10 18.73 -21.02
C VAL A 213 -11.52 19.86 -21.86
#